data_7d6077f8e9180fcab2aa7594d60b1887
#
_entry.id   7d6077f8e9180fcab2aa7594d60b1887
#
_cell.length_a   1.000
_cell.length_b   1.000
_cell.length_c   1.000
_cell.angle_alpha   90.00
_cell.angle_beta   90.00
_cell.angle_gamma   90.00
#
_symmetry.space_group_name_H-M   'P 1'
#
loop_
_entity.id
_entity.type
_entity.pdbx_description
1 polymer ?
#
loop_
_entity_poly.entity_id
_entity_poly.type
_entity_poly.pdbx_seq_one_letter_code
_entity_poly.pdbx_strand_id
1 'polypeptide(L)'
;DAKIISKGKKSFPTLKFIATEPYILTPPAPATPRINGASVFGVRPGSPFQYQIAATGDRPMRFAAEGLPAGLEIHPETGLITGKLTKAGTFEVVLQAKNVKGTAERKLRIECGDRIALTPPMGWNSWNCFGHEVSAEKVKQAARAMIESGLVNYGWTYINIDDSWQHHRDPNDRTRGGRLRDDQGNIIPNAQFPDMKGLTDYIHSLGLKVGIYSSPGPWTCGGCVG
;
A
#
# COMPACT_ATOMS: atom_id res chain seq x y z
N ASP A 1 -5.57 -5.68 -38.72
CA ASP A 1 -5.68 -7.08 -39.18
C ASP A 1 -4.36 -7.52 -39.80
N ALA A 2 -3.55 -8.24 -39.02
CA ALA A 2 -2.32 -8.84 -39.52
C ALA A 2 -2.63 -10.22 -40.10
N LYS A 3 -2.56 -10.37 -41.42
CA LYS A 3 -2.59 -11.67 -42.11
C LYS A 3 -1.21 -12.34 -42.01
N ILE A 4 -1.14 -13.46 -41.32
CA ILE A 4 0.03 -14.35 -41.36
C ILE A 4 -0.04 -15.14 -42.67
N ILE A 5 0.86 -14.86 -43.60
CA ILE A 5 1.07 -15.70 -44.81
C ILE A 5 2.36 -16.46 -44.59
N SER A 6 2.25 -17.78 -44.35
CA SER A 6 3.38 -18.67 -44.28
C SER A 6 3.79 -19.09 -45.71
N LYS A 7 4.96 -18.63 -46.18
CA LYS A 7 5.93 -19.33 -47.04
C LYS A 7 7.08 -18.39 -47.38
N GLY A 8 8.27 -18.81 -46.98
CA GLY A 8 9.56 -18.16 -47.28
C GLY A 8 10.18 -17.51 -46.03
N LYS A 9 11.46 -17.80 -45.78
CA LYS A 9 12.28 -17.15 -44.76
C LYS A 9 12.31 -15.64 -45.02
N LYS A 10 11.35 -14.89 -44.52
CA LYS A 10 11.43 -13.42 -44.41
C LYS A 10 11.96 -13.10 -43.04
N SER A 11 13.15 -12.51 -42.96
CA SER A 11 13.63 -11.86 -41.74
C SER A 11 12.67 -10.74 -41.41
N PHE A 12 12.06 -10.83 -40.26
CA PHE A 12 11.28 -9.72 -39.74
C PHE A 12 12.25 -8.57 -39.38
N PRO A 13 11.91 -7.31 -39.71
CA PRO A 13 12.73 -6.20 -39.27
C PRO A 13 12.80 -6.20 -37.76
N THR A 14 14.02 -6.14 -37.21
CA THR A 14 14.22 -5.99 -35.76
C THR A 14 13.64 -4.63 -35.36
N LEU A 15 12.53 -4.65 -34.64
CA LEU A 15 11.98 -3.45 -34.03
C LEU A 15 12.99 -2.94 -32.99
N LYS A 16 13.66 -1.86 -33.29
CA LYS A 16 14.44 -1.12 -32.29
C LYS A 16 13.44 -0.35 -31.45
N PHE A 17 13.27 -0.78 -30.22
CA PHE A 17 12.61 0.07 -29.22
C PHE A 17 13.54 1.26 -28.96
N ILE A 18 13.15 2.42 -29.44
CA ILE A 18 13.74 3.69 -28.97
C ILE A 18 13.05 3.93 -27.64
N ALA A 19 13.81 3.80 -26.55
CA ALA A 19 13.33 4.22 -25.24
C ALA A 19 13.15 5.75 -25.30
N THR A 20 11.93 6.19 -25.49
CA THR A 20 11.58 7.61 -25.32
C THR A 20 11.41 7.85 -23.83
N GLU A 21 12.03 8.91 -23.32
CA GLU A 21 11.75 9.41 -21.97
C GLU A 21 10.22 9.48 -21.76
N PRO A 22 9.70 8.94 -20.66
CA PRO A 22 8.26 8.97 -20.39
C PRO A 22 7.78 10.42 -20.31
N TYR A 23 6.78 10.77 -21.08
CA TYR A 23 6.19 12.10 -21.04
C TYR A 23 5.43 12.27 -19.72
N ILE A 24 5.96 13.12 -18.85
CA ILE A 24 5.33 13.43 -17.55
C ILE A 24 4.38 14.61 -17.74
N LEU A 25 3.07 14.35 -17.60
CA LEU A 25 2.01 15.36 -17.76
C LEU A 25 1.97 16.41 -16.64
N THR A 26 2.52 16.05 -15.45
CA THR A 26 2.50 16.94 -14.28
C THR A 26 3.84 17.62 -14.09
N PRO A 27 3.88 18.90 -13.72
CA PRO A 27 5.15 19.57 -13.43
C PRO A 27 5.85 18.91 -12.23
N PRO A 28 7.19 18.97 -12.17
CA PRO A 28 7.93 18.50 -10.99
C PRO A 28 7.44 19.18 -9.72
N ALA A 29 7.48 18.43 -8.59
CA ALA A 29 7.13 19.02 -7.30
C ALA A 29 8.10 20.18 -6.97
N PRO A 30 7.61 21.29 -6.36
CA PRO A 30 8.46 22.36 -5.91
C PRO A 30 9.49 21.87 -4.88
N ALA A 31 10.65 22.52 -4.81
CA ALA A 31 11.69 22.25 -3.82
C ALA A 31 11.23 22.53 -2.37
N THR A 32 10.28 23.49 -2.21
CA THR A 32 9.63 23.77 -0.92
C THR A 32 8.72 22.62 -0.50
N PRO A 33 8.57 22.34 0.82
CA PRO A 33 7.68 21.29 1.29
C PRO A 33 6.22 21.55 0.89
N ARG A 34 5.52 20.46 0.58
CA ARG A 34 4.06 20.45 0.43
C ARG A 34 3.53 19.15 1.04
N ILE A 35 2.63 19.27 2.04
CA ILE A 35 1.98 18.11 2.65
C ILE A 35 0.80 17.67 1.78
N ASN A 36 0.81 16.41 1.39
CA ASN A 36 -0.18 15.73 0.56
C ASN A 36 -0.99 14.72 1.40
N GLY A 37 -1.81 13.92 0.75
CA GLY A 37 -2.57 12.84 1.40
C GLY A 37 -3.86 13.30 2.06
N ALA A 38 -4.45 12.42 2.88
CA ALA A 38 -5.74 12.64 3.51
C ALA A 38 -5.65 13.71 4.63
N SER A 39 -6.70 14.54 4.76
CA SER A 39 -6.86 15.51 5.87
C SER A 39 -7.72 14.97 7.00
N VAL A 40 -8.21 13.74 6.87
CA VAL A 40 -8.97 13.05 7.91
C VAL A 40 -8.55 11.59 7.97
N PHE A 41 -8.45 11.03 9.17
CA PHE A 41 -8.07 9.64 9.39
C PHE A 41 -8.90 9.02 10.50
N GLY A 42 -9.49 7.85 10.25
CA GLY A 42 -10.31 7.12 11.20
C GLY A 42 -9.58 5.92 11.80
N VAL A 43 -9.77 5.67 13.10
CA VAL A 43 -9.24 4.51 13.82
C VAL A 43 -10.20 4.08 14.92
N ARG A 44 -10.28 2.78 15.20
CA ARG A 44 -11.03 2.28 16.36
C ARG A 44 -10.24 2.45 17.65
N PRO A 45 -10.91 2.72 18.79
CA PRO A 45 -10.23 2.72 20.09
C PRO A 45 -9.51 1.40 20.34
N GLY A 46 -8.26 1.48 20.81
CA GLY A 46 -7.44 0.31 21.09
C GLY A 46 -6.76 -0.33 19.88
N SER A 47 -7.10 0.05 18.66
CA SER A 47 -6.43 -0.44 17.45
C SER A 47 -5.08 0.26 17.22
N PRO A 48 -4.09 -0.41 16.60
CA PRO A 48 -2.86 0.23 16.20
C PRO A 48 -3.13 1.41 15.27
N PHE A 49 -2.49 2.53 15.55
CA PHE A 49 -2.52 3.73 14.72
C PHE A 49 -1.27 3.79 13.85
N GLN A 50 -1.43 4.04 12.58
CA GLN A 50 -0.33 4.30 11.68
C GLN A 50 -0.76 5.32 10.61
N TYR A 51 -0.08 6.45 10.56
CA TYR A 51 -0.34 7.50 9.57
C TYR A 51 1.00 8.08 9.08
N GLN A 52 1.24 8.02 7.77
CA GLN A 52 2.41 8.62 7.14
C GLN A 52 2.10 10.03 6.68
N ILE A 53 2.86 11.02 7.13
CA ILE A 53 2.82 12.37 6.56
C ILE A 53 3.45 12.31 5.18
N ALA A 54 2.60 12.28 4.16
CA ALA A 54 3.04 12.35 2.77
C ALA A 54 3.46 13.77 2.45
N ALA A 55 4.71 14.00 2.06
CA ALA A 55 5.17 15.32 1.67
C ALA A 55 6.16 15.29 0.51
N THR A 56 5.93 16.15 -0.47
CA THR A 56 6.85 16.46 -1.57
C THR A 56 7.73 17.64 -1.21
N GLY A 57 8.89 17.77 -1.85
CA GLY A 57 9.90 18.80 -1.63
C GLY A 57 11.30 18.19 -1.50
N ASP A 58 12.32 19.04 -1.51
CA ASP A 58 13.71 18.59 -1.40
C ASP A 58 13.98 17.90 -0.06
N ARG A 59 14.83 16.87 -0.09
CA ARG A 59 15.32 16.17 1.10
C ARG A 59 16.72 16.68 1.48
N PRO A 60 17.12 16.66 2.77
CA PRO A 60 16.41 16.12 3.91
C PRO A 60 15.25 16.99 4.35
N MET A 61 14.21 16.33 4.94
CA MET A 61 13.03 16.97 5.47
C MET A 61 12.79 16.53 6.91
N ARG A 62 12.30 17.44 7.75
CA ARG A 62 11.92 17.16 9.15
C ARG A 62 10.41 17.33 9.29
N PHE A 63 9.83 16.48 10.13
CA PHE A 63 8.40 16.45 10.39
C PHE A 63 8.08 16.70 11.86
N ALA A 64 6.96 17.38 12.10
CA ALA A 64 6.40 17.56 13.43
C ALA A 64 4.87 17.50 13.37
N ALA A 65 4.24 17.31 14.53
CA ALA A 65 2.79 17.32 14.67
C ALA A 65 2.44 18.01 15.99
N GLU A 66 1.74 19.15 15.90
CA GLU A 66 1.26 19.89 17.05
C GLU A 66 -0.16 19.43 17.40
N GLY A 67 -0.46 19.33 18.70
CA GLY A 67 -1.75 18.85 19.19
C GLY A 67 -1.94 17.34 19.04
N LEU A 68 -0.85 16.57 18.90
CA LEU A 68 -0.92 15.12 18.82
C LEU A 68 -1.51 14.53 20.11
N PRO A 69 -2.58 13.72 20.06
CA PRO A 69 -3.20 13.17 21.26
C PRO A 69 -2.28 12.18 21.98
N ALA A 70 -2.42 12.08 23.30
CA ALA A 70 -1.66 11.15 24.12
C ALA A 70 -1.83 9.68 23.62
N GLY A 71 -0.71 8.99 23.54
CA GLY A 71 -0.63 7.61 23.00
C GLY A 71 -0.23 7.54 21.53
N LEU A 72 -0.05 8.69 20.84
CA LEU A 72 0.56 8.78 19.52
C LEU A 72 1.91 9.49 19.58
N GLU A 73 2.83 9.03 18.73
CA GLU A 73 4.18 9.59 18.59
C GLU A 73 4.51 9.76 17.11
N ILE A 74 5.33 10.76 16.81
CA ILE A 74 5.82 11.04 15.46
C ILE A 74 7.32 10.75 15.37
N HIS A 75 7.73 10.10 14.28
CA HIS A 75 9.15 9.99 13.93
C HIS A 75 9.57 11.22 13.11
N PRO A 76 10.49 12.07 13.59
CA PRO A 76 10.76 13.38 12.99
C PRO A 76 11.45 13.34 11.63
N GLU A 77 12.07 12.24 11.25
CA GLU A 77 12.77 12.09 9.96
C GLU A 77 11.90 11.46 8.89
N THR A 78 11.04 10.53 9.28
CA THR A 78 10.15 9.82 8.33
C THR A 78 8.77 10.43 8.22
N GLY A 79 8.31 11.16 9.25
CA GLY A 79 6.94 11.68 9.33
C GLY A 79 5.90 10.60 9.63
N LEU A 80 6.34 9.43 10.10
CA LEU A 80 5.45 8.36 10.49
C LEU A 80 4.89 8.61 11.88
N ILE A 81 3.57 8.66 12.02
CA ILE A 81 2.86 8.74 13.29
C ILE A 81 2.35 7.35 13.64
N THR A 82 2.72 6.86 14.82
CA THR A 82 2.33 5.53 15.32
C THR A 82 1.85 5.61 16.75
N GLY A 83 1.26 4.52 17.24
CA GLY A 83 0.81 4.38 18.62
C GLY A 83 -0.58 3.77 18.73
N LYS A 84 -1.33 4.21 19.74
CA LYS A 84 -2.67 3.70 20.02
C LYS A 84 -3.52 4.74 20.75
N LEU A 85 -4.73 4.98 20.27
CA LEU A 85 -5.74 5.77 20.97
C LEU A 85 -6.71 4.84 21.71
N THR A 86 -6.87 5.04 23.00
CA THR A 86 -7.74 4.21 23.83
C THR A 86 -9.12 4.80 24.06
N LYS A 87 -9.27 6.12 23.84
CA LYS A 87 -10.53 6.83 24.05
C LYS A 87 -11.09 7.31 22.72
N ALA A 88 -12.39 7.11 22.50
CA ALA A 88 -13.10 7.68 21.38
C ALA A 88 -13.10 9.23 21.45
N GLY A 89 -13.07 9.86 20.29
CA GLY A 89 -13.09 11.32 20.18
C GLY A 89 -12.57 11.81 18.83
N THR A 90 -12.68 13.11 18.62
CA THR A 90 -12.15 13.82 17.46
C THR A 90 -10.99 14.71 17.91
N PHE A 91 -9.87 14.62 17.22
CA PHE A 91 -8.64 15.35 17.53
C PHE A 91 -8.17 16.13 16.31
N GLU A 92 -7.90 17.41 16.49
CA GLU A 92 -7.31 18.28 15.47
C GLU A 92 -5.80 18.36 15.69
N VAL A 93 -5.03 17.98 14.67
CA VAL A 93 -3.57 17.96 14.69
C VAL A 93 -3.05 18.86 13.58
N VAL A 94 -2.04 19.68 13.84
CA VAL A 94 -1.35 20.44 12.80
C VAL A 94 -0.07 19.70 12.42
N LEU A 95 -0.05 19.12 11.23
CA LEU A 95 1.10 18.46 10.65
C LEU A 95 2.06 19.51 10.08
N GLN A 96 3.36 19.32 10.27
CA GLN A 96 4.41 20.18 9.75
C GLN A 96 5.44 19.38 8.98
N ALA A 97 5.92 19.94 7.85
CA ALA A 97 7.03 19.43 7.08
C ALA A 97 7.98 20.59 6.76
N LYS A 98 9.27 20.45 7.09
CA LYS A 98 10.28 21.52 6.97
C LYS A 98 11.54 21.01 6.29
N ASN A 99 12.07 21.81 5.35
CA ASN A 99 13.41 21.64 4.76
C ASN A 99 14.12 22.99 4.72
N VAL A 100 15.30 23.04 4.08
CA VAL A 100 16.09 24.29 3.94
C VAL A 100 15.42 25.35 3.06
N LYS A 101 14.39 24.98 2.29
CA LYS A 101 13.67 25.89 1.37
C LYS A 101 12.38 26.45 1.98
N GLY A 102 11.90 25.90 3.11
CA GLY A 102 10.70 26.39 3.77
C GLY A 102 10.00 25.38 4.67
N THR A 103 8.78 25.75 5.05
CA THR A 103 7.90 24.95 5.92
C THR A 103 6.51 24.88 5.29
N ALA A 104 5.87 23.73 5.39
CA ALA A 104 4.45 23.55 5.07
C ALA A 104 3.71 23.02 6.29
N GLU A 105 2.45 23.46 6.43
CA GLU A 105 1.55 23.01 7.47
C GLU A 105 0.24 22.50 6.86
N ARG A 106 -0.40 21.53 7.55
CA ARG A 106 -1.70 21.01 7.17
C ARG A 106 -2.43 20.45 8.37
N LYS A 107 -3.72 20.76 8.48
CA LYS A 107 -4.58 20.17 9.50
C LYS A 107 -4.90 18.72 9.15
N LEU A 108 -4.82 17.86 10.15
CA LEU A 108 -5.30 16.48 10.14
C LEU A 108 -6.34 16.32 11.24
N ARG A 109 -7.54 15.87 10.87
CA ARG A 109 -8.56 15.46 11.82
C ARG A 109 -8.50 13.96 12.05
N ILE A 110 -8.26 13.54 13.29
CA ILE A 110 -8.27 12.13 13.68
C ILE A 110 -9.60 11.81 14.34
N GLU A 111 -10.34 10.87 13.77
CA GLU A 111 -11.59 10.33 14.32
C GLU A 111 -11.31 8.99 14.99
N CYS A 112 -11.33 8.94 16.30
CA CYS A 112 -11.24 7.69 17.06
C CYS A 112 -12.64 7.21 17.42
N GLY A 113 -13.12 6.15 16.76
CA GLY A 113 -14.49 5.64 16.91
C GLY A 113 -14.84 4.56 15.88
N ASP A 114 -16.13 4.40 15.60
CA ASP A 114 -16.61 3.35 14.68
C ASP A 114 -16.40 3.68 13.18
N ARG A 115 -16.25 4.95 12.86
CA ARG A 115 -16.00 5.40 11.47
C ARG A 115 -14.51 5.36 11.16
N ILE A 116 -14.09 4.47 10.26
CA ILE A 116 -12.67 4.23 9.99
C ILE A 116 -12.24 4.53 8.55
N ALA A 117 -13.01 4.18 7.54
CA ALA A 117 -12.65 4.38 6.14
C ALA A 117 -13.17 5.74 5.62
N LEU A 118 -12.63 6.84 6.15
CA LEU A 118 -13.14 8.20 5.92
C LEU A 118 -12.69 8.81 4.59
N THR A 119 -11.70 8.21 3.93
CA THR A 119 -11.25 8.59 2.59
C THR A 119 -10.99 7.33 1.77
N PRO A 120 -11.11 7.38 0.42
CA PRO A 120 -10.69 6.27 -0.42
C PRO A 120 -9.21 5.92 -0.18
N PRO A 121 -8.85 4.64 -0.05
CA PRO A 121 -7.46 4.23 0.07
C PRO A 121 -6.73 4.51 -1.25
N MET A 122 -5.61 5.22 -1.19
CA MET A 122 -4.69 5.37 -2.31
C MET A 122 -3.56 4.36 -2.20
N GLY A 123 -3.43 3.49 -3.19
CA GLY A 123 -2.43 2.44 -3.12
C GLY A 123 -2.40 1.56 -4.36
N TRP A 124 -1.65 0.49 -4.25
CA TRP A 124 -1.48 -0.55 -5.25
C TRP A 124 -2.27 -1.80 -4.87
N ASN A 125 -2.76 -2.51 -5.86
CA ASN A 125 -3.45 -3.79 -5.73
C ASN A 125 -2.77 -4.83 -6.64
N SER A 126 -2.62 -6.06 -6.14
CA SER A 126 -1.83 -7.10 -6.81
C SER A 126 -2.49 -7.70 -8.04
N TRP A 127 -3.82 -7.59 -8.20
CA TRP A 127 -4.54 -8.38 -9.20
C TRP A 127 -4.11 -8.12 -10.64
N ASN A 128 -4.15 -6.87 -11.07
CA ASN A 128 -3.81 -6.52 -12.45
C ASN A 128 -2.33 -6.71 -12.81
N CYS A 129 -1.44 -6.84 -11.79
CA CYS A 129 -0.02 -7.09 -12.00
C CYS A 129 0.30 -8.59 -12.05
N PHE A 130 -0.30 -9.37 -11.16
CA PHE A 130 0.14 -10.74 -10.89
C PHE A 130 -0.97 -11.80 -10.95
N GLY A 131 -2.24 -11.40 -10.82
CA GLY A 131 -3.35 -12.36 -10.76
C GLY A 131 -3.07 -13.47 -9.74
N HIS A 132 -3.24 -14.72 -10.19
CA HIS A 132 -3.00 -15.91 -9.37
C HIS A 132 -1.52 -16.18 -9.03
N GLU A 133 -0.58 -15.49 -9.69
CA GLU A 133 0.85 -15.65 -9.44
C GLU A 133 1.38 -14.70 -8.36
N VAL A 134 0.51 -14.03 -7.62
CA VAL A 134 0.89 -13.16 -6.49
C VAL A 134 1.61 -13.98 -5.41
N SER A 135 2.67 -13.40 -4.83
CA SER A 135 3.43 -14.02 -3.73
C SER A 135 3.93 -12.97 -2.75
N ALA A 136 4.31 -13.41 -1.55
CA ALA A 136 4.86 -12.54 -0.52
C ALA A 136 6.06 -11.73 -1.04
N GLU A 137 6.94 -12.34 -1.85
CA GLU A 137 8.11 -11.64 -2.41
C GLU A 137 7.70 -10.58 -3.43
N LYS A 138 6.76 -10.87 -4.33
CA LYS A 138 6.23 -9.89 -5.29
C LYS A 138 5.56 -8.71 -4.59
N VAL A 139 4.83 -8.97 -3.50
CA VAL A 139 4.20 -7.92 -2.68
C VAL A 139 5.26 -7.07 -1.97
N LYS A 140 6.33 -7.66 -1.43
CA LYS A 140 7.47 -6.92 -0.86
C LYS A 140 8.15 -6.02 -1.90
N GLN A 141 8.32 -6.52 -3.13
CA GLN A 141 8.88 -5.74 -4.23
C GLN A 141 8.00 -4.54 -4.58
N ALA A 142 6.67 -4.72 -4.65
CA ALA A 142 5.73 -3.63 -4.88
C ALA A 142 5.78 -2.58 -3.75
N ALA A 143 5.90 -3.01 -2.49
CA ALA A 143 6.05 -2.11 -1.35
C ALA A 143 7.35 -1.28 -1.44
N ARG A 144 8.49 -1.91 -1.78
CA ARG A 144 9.74 -1.19 -2.02
C ARG A 144 9.61 -0.20 -3.17
N ALA A 145 9.04 -0.62 -4.29
CA ALA A 145 8.84 0.24 -5.44
C ALA A 145 7.97 1.47 -5.13
N MET A 146 6.95 1.33 -4.24
CA MET A 146 6.13 2.45 -3.76
C MET A 146 6.98 3.51 -3.05
N ILE A 147 7.97 3.08 -2.25
CA ILE A 147 8.90 3.98 -1.55
C ILE A 147 9.91 4.59 -2.52
N GLU A 148 10.59 3.74 -3.31
CA GLU A 148 11.68 4.13 -4.20
C GLU A 148 11.24 5.07 -5.33
N SER A 149 10.04 4.87 -5.86
CA SER A 149 9.43 5.76 -6.85
C SER A 149 8.98 7.11 -6.28
N GLY A 150 8.92 7.25 -4.96
CA GLY A 150 8.43 8.46 -4.29
C GLY A 150 6.90 8.61 -4.30
N LEU A 151 6.14 7.64 -4.77
CA LEU A 151 4.66 7.68 -4.75
C LEU A 151 4.11 7.88 -3.33
N VAL A 152 4.78 7.35 -2.31
CA VAL A 152 4.43 7.56 -0.90
C VAL A 152 4.37 9.05 -0.54
N ASN A 153 5.20 9.91 -1.15
CA ASN A 153 5.24 11.34 -0.90
C ASN A 153 3.99 12.07 -1.44
N TYR A 154 3.21 11.41 -2.30
CA TYR A 154 1.95 11.90 -2.85
C TYR A 154 0.72 11.31 -2.15
N GLY A 155 0.91 10.45 -1.14
CA GLY A 155 -0.18 9.85 -0.35
C GLY A 155 -0.55 8.42 -0.77
N TRP A 156 0.21 7.78 -1.65
CA TRP A 156 0.04 6.38 -2.00
C TRP A 156 0.65 5.52 -0.88
N THR A 157 -0.19 4.97 0.00
CA THR A 157 0.27 4.34 1.23
C THR A 157 -0.28 2.93 1.46
N TYR A 158 -1.14 2.43 0.58
CA TYR A 158 -1.72 1.09 0.72
C TYR A 158 -1.09 0.10 -0.25
N ILE A 159 -0.75 -1.07 0.28
CA ILE A 159 -0.33 -2.26 -0.48
C ILE A 159 -1.41 -3.32 -0.26
N ASN A 160 -2.21 -3.58 -1.30
CA ASN A 160 -3.34 -4.49 -1.19
C ASN A 160 -3.02 -5.83 -1.85
N ILE A 161 -3.17 -6.90 -1.08
CA ILE A 161 -3.10 -8.27 -1.55
C ILE A 161 -4.52 -8.65 -1.98
N ASP A 162 -4.72 -8.85 -3.27
CA ASP A 162 -5.97 -9.31 -3.85
C ASP A 162 -6.14 -10.83 -3.67
N ASP A 163 -6.98 -11.47 -4.44
CA ASP A 163 -7.26 -12.90 -4.41
C ASP A 163 -6.00 -13.76 -4.61
N SER A 164 -6.07 -15.01 -4.23
CA SER A 164 -5.02 -16.04 -4.39
C SER A 164 -3.88 -16.05 -3.36
N TRP A 165 -4.05 -15.39 -2.22
CA TRP A 165 -3.20 -15.62 -1.05
C TRP A 165 -3.69 -16.83 -0.23
N GLN A 166 -4.96 -17.18 -0.33
CA GLN A 166 -5.62 -18.31 0.31
C GLN A 166 -5.39 -19.61 -0.47
N HIS A 167 -5.66 -20.74 0.16
CA HIS A 167 -5.73 -22.02 -0.54
C HIS A 167 -6.91 -22.09 -1.50
N HIS A 168 -6.69 -22.73 -2.65
CA HIS A 168 -7.68 -22.96 -3.68
C HIS A 168 -8.60 -24.14 -3.33
N ARG A 169 -9.86 -24.10 -3.82
CA ARG A 169 -10.85 -25.18 -3.60
C ARG A 169 -10.44 -26.54 -4.19
N ASP A 170 -9.61 -26.54 -5.24
CA ASP A 170 -9.00 -27.77 -5.73
C ASP A 170 -7.75 -28.07 -4.90
N PRO A 171 -7.75 -29.15 -4.10
CA PRO A 171 -6.61 -29.52 -3.26
C PRO A 171 -5.40 -29.96 -4.07
N ASN A 172 -5.58 -30.27 -5.37
CA ASN A 172 -4.50 -30.68 -6.28
C ASN A 172 -3.88 -29.48 -7.02
N ASP A 173 -4.35 -28.24 -6.80
CA ASP A 173 -3.68 -27.07 -7.34
C ASP A 173 -2.23 -27.06 -6.85
N ARG A 174 -1.27 -27.02 -7.77
CA ARG A 174 0.15 -27.19 -7.44
C ARG A 174 0.74 -26.09 -6.57
N THR A 175 0.17 -24.89 -6.61
CA THR A 175 0.68 -23.70 -5.93
C THR A 175 -0.20 -23.26 -4.78
N ARG A 176 -1.51 -23.50 -4.88
CA ARG A 176 -2.52 -23.00 -3.93
C ARG A 176 -3.34 -24.12 -3.30
N GLY A 177 -3.12 -25.37 -3.65
CA GLY A 177 -3.78 -26.53 -3.02
C GLY A 177 -3.33 -26.69 -1.57
N GLY A 178 -4.23 -27.22 -0.73
CA GLY A 178 -3.91 -27.47 0.68
C GLY A 178 -5.11 -27.39 1.60
N ARG A 179 -4.82 -27.39 2.91
CA ARG A 179 -5.84 -27.26 3.94
C ARG A 179 -6.36 -25.81 3.97
N LEU A 180 -7.66 -25.63 3.85
CA LEU A 180 -8.29 -24.31 3.69
C LEU A 180 -8.30 -23.48 4.97
N ARG A 181 -8.57 -24.14 6.14
CA ARG A 181 -8.70 -23.48 7.43
C ARG A 181 -8.02 -24.29 8.54
N ASP A 182 -7.53 -23.59 9.55
CA ASP A 182 -7.01 -24.21 10.77
C ASP A 182 -8.13 -24.77 11.69
N ASP A 183 -7.75 -25.30 12.86
CA ASP A 183 -8.70 -25.87 13.81
C ASP A 183 -9.58 -24.81 14.51
N GLN A 184 -9.20 -23.54 14.44
CA GLN A 184 -9.94 -22.40 14.93
C GLN A 184 -10.83 -21.76 13.86
N GLY A 185 -10.80 -22.29 12.62
CA GLY A 185 -11.59 -21.79 11.49
C GLY A 185 -10.93 -20.61 10.73
N ASN A 186 -9.69 -20.22 11.06
CA ASN A 186 -8.98 -19.17 10.34
C ASN A 186 -8.53 -19.68 8.97
N ILE A 187 -8.55 -18.79 7.97
CA ILE A 187 -8.04 -19.08 6.63
C ILE A 187 -6.52 -19.27 6.70
N ILE A 188 -6.05 -20.39 6.14
CA ILE A 188 -4.62 -20.67 6.03
C ILE A 188 -4.09 -20.06 4.73
N PRO A 189 -3.02 -19.21 4.77
CA PRO A 189 -2.34 -18.76 3.57
C PRO A 189 -1.70 -19.93 2.81
N ASN A 190 -1.69 -19.85 1.49
CA ASN A 190 -1.05 -20.87 0.67
C ASN A 190 0.49 -20.77 0.68
N ALA A 191 1.17 -21.68 -0.01
CA ALA A 191 2.64 -21.76 -0.02
C ALA A 191 3.34 -20.51 -0.60
N GLN A 192 2.62 -19.66 -1.36
CA GLN A 192 3.16 -18.40 -1.86
C GLN A 192 3.26 -17.32 -0.76
N PHE A 193 2.58 -17.53 0.39
CA PHE A 193 2.56 -16.65 1.56
C PHE A 193 2.90 -17.40 2.85
N PRO A 194 4.10 -17.97 2.97
CA PRO A 194 4.47 -18.85 4.09
C PRO A 194 4.53 -18.13 5.44
N ASP A 195 4.71 -16.82 5.44
CA ASP A 195 4.74 -15.97 6.63
C ASP A 195 4.00 -14.66 6.35
N MET A 196 2.68 -14.69 6.48
CA MET A 196 1.82 -13.51 6.29
C MET A 196 2.11 -12.43 7.33
N LYS A 197 2.41 -12.83 8.58
CA LYS A 197 2.72 -11.86 9.62
C LYS A 197 4.03 -11.12 9.33
N GLY A 198 5.10 -11.82 8.99
CA GLY A 198 6.38 -11.19 8.64
C GLY A 198 6.28 -10.31 7.39
N LEU A 199 5.41 -10.68 6.42
CA LEU A 199 5.11 -9.82 5.27
C LEU A 199 4.44 -8.51 5.69
N THR A 200 3.40 -8.59 6.51
CA THR A 200 2.66 -7.40 6.97
C THR A 200 3.53 -6.51 7.86
N ASP A 201 4.29 -7.09 8.78
CA ASP A 201 5.24 -6.36 9.64
C ASP A 201 6.29 -5.60 8.78
N TYR A 202 6.82 -6.25 7.74
CA TYR A 202 7.76 -5.61 6.81
C TYR A 202 7.13 -4.40 6.10
N ILE A 203 5.90 -4.54 5.58
CA ILE A 203 5.21 -3.44 4.90
C ILE A 203 4.92 -2.29 5.87
N HIS A 204 4.49 -2.60 7.10
CA HIS A 204 4.28 -1.60 8.15
C HIS A 204 5.58 -0.88 8.54
N SER A 205 6.71 -1.59 8.58
CA SER A 205 8.02 -0.98 8.87
C SER A 205 8.44 0.07 7.83
N LEU A 206 7.92 -0.03 6.61
CA LEU A 206 8.10 0.97 5.55
C LEU A 206 7.15 2.19 5.69
N GLY A 207 6.29 2.22 6.70
CA GLY A 207 5.26 3.26 6.87
C GLY A 207 4.02 3.04 6.00
N LEU A 208 3.92 1.92 5.28
CA LEU A 208 2.81 1.56 4.42
C LEU A 208 1.76 0.75 5.16
N LYS A 209 0.55 0.71 4.64
CA LYS A 209 -0.58 -0.09 5.15
C LYS A 209 -0.82 -1.29 4.27
N VAL A 210 -1.31 -2.37 4.87
CA VAL A 210 -1.68 -3.60 4.17
C VAL A 210 -3.19 -3.71 4.08
N GLY A 211 -3.69 -3.97 2.87
CA GLY A 211 -5.05 -4.46 2.63
C GLY A 211 -5.00 -5.92 2.20
N ILE A 212 -6.04 -6.65 2.52
CA ILE A 212 -6.19 -8.05 2.13
C ILE A 212 -7.61 -8.30 1.63
N TYR A 213 -7.72 -9.03 0.53
CA TYR A 213 -9.00 -9.40 -0.07
C TYR A 213 -9.54 -10.70 0.51
N SER A 214 -10.83 -10.76 0.69
CA SER A 214 -11.59 -12.00 0.90
C SER A 214 -13.02 -11.83 0.40
N SER A 215 -13.81 -12.89 0.43
CA SER A 215 -15.21 -12.92 0.04
C SER A 215 -16.07 -13.32 1.24
N PRO A 216 -17.30 -12.79 1.38
CA PRO A 216 -18.24 -13.25 2.41
C PRO A 216 -18.84 -14.62 2.09
N GLY A 217 -18.62 -15.15 0.87
CA GLY A 217 -19.05 -16.49 0.46
C GLY A 217 -18.01 -17.56 0.77
N PRO A 218 -18.32 -18.85 0.48
CA PRO A 218 -17.36 -19.93 0.71
C PRO A 218 -16.14 -19.87 -0.22
N TRP A 219 -16.25 -19.18 -1.35
CA TRP A 219 -15.21 -19.08 -2.37
C TRP A 219 -15.09 -17.66 -2.91
N THR A 220 -13.86 -17.29 -3.22
CA THR A 220 -13.55 -16.05 -3.93
C THR A 220 -13.78 -16.17 -5.43
N CYS A 221 -13.66 -15.07 -6.18
CA CYS A 221 -13.73 -15.08 -7.65
C CYS A 221 -12.66 -15.98 -8.29
N GLY A 222 -11.48 -16.05 -7.70
CA GLY A 222 -10.37 -16.90 -8.14
C GLY A 222 -10.47 -18.35 -7.67
N GLY A 223 -11.57 -18.75 -7.02
CA GLY A 223 -11.79 -20.11 -6.55
C GLY A 223 -11.02 -20.47 -5.28
N CYS A 224 -10.50 -19.51 -4.56
CA CYS A 224 -9.88 -19.71 -3.26
C CYS A 224 -10.92 -19.67 -2.13
N VAL A 225 -10.54 -20.09 -0.91
CA VAL A 225 -11.45 -20.03 0.25
C VAL A 225 -11.77 -18.57 0.62
N GLY A 226 -13.07 -18.29 0.85
CA GLY A 226 -13.57 -16.97 1.26
C GLY A 226 -13.74 -16.81 2.76
#